data_8608bdfdc6273468a298a25a61efe7cb
#
_entry.id   8608bdfdc6273468a298a25a61efe7cb
#
_cell.length_a   1.000
_cell.length_b   1.000
_cell.length_c   1.000
_cell.angle_alpha   90.00
_cell.angle_beta   90.00
_cell.angle_gamma   90.00
#
_symmetry.space_group_name_H-M   'P 1'
#
loop_
_entity.id
_entity.type
_entity.pdbx_description
1 polymer ?
#
loop_
_entity_poly.entity_id
_entity_poly.type
_entity_poly.pdbx_seq_one_letter_code
_entity_poly.pdbx_strand_id
1 'polypeptide(L)'
;MRRSPKLPQAICHNVKAFPPNRDTLGGTAYLIVENQTNILIDCPAWDEVNQNYLSSIGGIDWLFLTHRGAIGKAQEIQQTFGCEILIQEQEAYLLPGLKVTTFHKEFQLGDLAIIWTPGHSPGSSCLYYPQEGGILFSGRHILPNQEGEPAPLRTAKTFHWFRQLASIQLLLDRFTQETLQYICPGANTGFLRKKKAIALAYKKLARLDLSRG
;
A
#
# COMPACT_ATOMS: atom_id res chain seq x y z
N MET A 1 30.51 -5.26 1.10
CA MET A 1 29.87 -5.59 -0.20
C MET A 1 28.50 -4.89 -0.29
N ARG A 2 28.31 -3.93 -1.18
CA ARG A 2 26.97 -3.40 -1.49
C ARG A 2 26.22 -4.50 -2.25
N ARG A 3 25.10 -4.97 -1.70
CA ARG A 3 24.23 -5.93 -2.41
C ARG A 3 23.75 -5.26 -3.69
N SER A 4 23.83 -5.97 -4.83
CA SER A 4 23.25 -5.51 -6.08
C SER A 4 21.78 -5.13 -5.87
N PRO A 5 21.33 -3.99 -6.42
CA PRO A 5 19.92 -3.60 -6.34
C PRO A 5 19.05 -4.72 -6.92
N LYS A 6 17.92 -4.97 -6.27
CA LYS A 6 17.00 -6.03 -6.68
C LYS A 6 15.83 -5.43 -7.44
N LEU A 7 15.49 -6.01 -8.58
CA LEU A 7 14.29 -5.69 -9.35
C LEU A 7 13.01 -6.02 -8.56
N PRO A 8 11.89 -5.36 -8.87
CA PRO A 8 10.58 -5.70 -8.31
C PRO A 8 10.22 -7.15 -8.58
N GLN A 9 9.63 -7.80 -7.58
CA GLN A 9 9.20 -9.20 -7.64
C GLN A 9 7.72 -9.28 -8.03
N ALA A 10 7.36 -10.14 -8.97
CA ALA A 10 5.97 -10.41 -9.32
C ALA A 10 5.22 -11.06 -8.14
N ILE A 11 4.02 -10.56 -7.85
CA ILE A 11 3.04 -11.16 -6.94
C ILE A 11 2.05 -11.99 -7.76
N CYS A 12 1.50 -11.41 -8.81
CA CYS A 12 0.67 -12.02 -9.83
C CYS A 12 0.97 -11.35 -11.18
N HIS A 13 0.16 -11.60 -12.21
CA HIS A 13 0.43 -11.11 -13.57
C HIS A 13 0.68 -9.60 -13.60
N ASN A 14 -0.24 -8.81 -13.05
CA ASN A 14 -0.22 -7.34 -13.13
C ASN A 14 0.39 -6.66 -11.90
N VAL A 15 0.75 -7.38 -10.85
CA VAL A 15 1.21 -6.78 -9.58
C VAL A 15 2.66 -7.13 -9.30
N LYS A 16 3.47 -6.09 -9.04
CA LYS A 16 4.86 -6.21 -8.63
C LYS A 16 5.07 -5.61 -7.25
N ALA A 17 5.98 -6.19 -6.45
CA ALA A 17 6.41 -5.66 -5.16
C ALA A 17 7.87 -5.21 -5.23
N PHE A 18 8.16 -4.00 -4.81
CA PHE A 18 9.52 -3.49 -4.69
C PHE A 18 10.24 -4.03 -3.45
N PRO A 19 11.57 -4.03 -3.44
CA PRO A 19 12.35 -4.25 -2.23
C PRO A 19 12.01 -3.20 -1.15
N PRO A 20 12.17 -3.54 0.15
CA PRO A 20 11.94 -2.58 1.23
C PRO A 20 12.79 -1.33 1.09
N ASN A 21 12.16 -0.16 1.21
CA ASN A 21 12.77 1.16 1.08
C ASN A 21 13.14 1.74 2.44
N ARG A 22 14.39 2.20 2.61
CA ARG A 22 14.87 2.83 3.85
C ARG A 22 14.24 4.20 4.09
N ASP A 23 13.98 4.97 3.04
CA ASP A 23 13.37 6.31 3.12
C ASP A 23 11.94 6.27 3.67
N THR A 24 11.27 5.12 3.53
CA THR A 24 9.94 4.84 4.08
C THR A 24 9.99 3.88 5.28
N LEU A 25 11.10 3.87 6.03
CA LEU A 25 11.31 3.03 7.21
C LEU A 25 11.09 1.53 6.95
N GLY A 26 11.63 1.02 5.86
CA GLY A 26 11.49 -0.37 5.44
C GLY A 26 10.14 -0.68 4.77
N GLY A 27 9.45 0.33 4.28
CA GLY A 27 8.20 0.18 3.54
C GLY A 27 8.39 -0.60 2.24
N THR A 28 7.39 -1.37 1.87
CA THR A 28 7.29 -2.10 0.60
C THR A 28 6.29 -1.38 -0.28
N ALA A 29 6.76 -0.86 -1.41
CA ALA A 29 5.92 -0.28 -2.45
C ALA A 29 5.46 -1.37 -3.43
N TYR A 30 4.36 -1.12 -4.12
CA TYR A 30 3.79 -2.00 -5.11
C TYR A 30 3.50 -1.26 -6.41
N LEU A 31 3.42 -1.99 -7.50
CA LEU A 31 3.05 -1.47 -8.81
C LEU A 31 1.97 -2.36 -9.39
N ILE A 32 0.89 -1.75 -9.84
CA ILE A 32 -0.14 -2.37 -10.69
C ILE A 32 0.13 -1.88 -12.11
N VAL A 33 0.29 -2.82 -13.04
CA VAL A 33 0.48 -2.55 -14.47
C VAL A 33 -0.79 -2.96 -15.20
N GLU A 34 -1.55 -1.99 -15.64
CA GLU A 34 -2.76 -2.18 -16.46
C GLU A 34 -2.49 -1.73 -17.90
N ASN A 35 -3.32 -2.15 -18.85
CA ASN A 35 -3.09 -1.91 -20.28
C ASN A 35 -2.94 -0.43 -20.67
N GLN A 36 -3.47 0.50 -19.86
CA GLN A 36 -3.44 1.93 -20.13
C GLN A 36 -3.09 2.79 -18.92
N THR A 37 -2.83 2.19 -17.76
CA THR A 37 -2.60 2.95 -16.53
C THR A 37 -1.69 2.19 -15.59
N ASN A 38 -0.53 2.75 -15.28
CA ASN A 38 0.39 2.22 -14.30
C ASN A 38 0.19 2.94 -12.95
N ILE A 39 -0.07 2.18 -11.90
CA ILE A 39 -0.36 2.74 -10.57
C ILE A 39 0.71 2.28 -9.60
N LEU A 40 1.49 3.23 -9.11
CA LEU A 40 2.47 3.01 -8.05
C LEU A 40 1.79 3.22 -6.70
N ILE A 41 1.94 2.27 -5.78
CA ILE A 41 1.40 2.31 -4.43
C ILE A 41 2.57 2.44 -3.47
N ASP A 42 2.64 3.55 -2.76
CA ASP A 42 3.77 3.99 -1.94
C ASP A 42 5.08 4.19 -2.73
N CYS A 43 6.07 4.84 -2.11
CA CYS A 43 7.32 5.16 -2.80
C CYS A 43 8.37 4.05 -2.60
N PRO A 44 8.86 3.43 -3.69
CA PRO A 44 10.04 2.57 -3.65
C PRO A 44 11.31 3.39 -3.37
N ALA A 45 12.44 2.71 -3.15
CA ALA A 45 13.73 3.38 -3.16
C ALA A 45 13.94 4.06 -4.51
N TRP A 46 14.33 5.35 -4.48
CA TRP A 46 14.48 6.16 -5.68
C TRP A 46 15.93 6.06 -6.20
N ASP A 47 16.34 4.82 -6.49
CA ASP A 47 17.64 4.49 -7.09
C ASP A 47 17.52 4.28 -8.60
N GLU A 48 18.65 4.27 -9.28
CA GLU A 48 18.74 4.13 -10.74
C GLU A 48 18.04 2.86 -11.25
N VAL A 49 18.10 1.76 -10.52
CA VAL A 49 17.48 0.50 -10.93
C VAL A 49 15.96 0.59 -10.95
N ASN A 50 15.37 1.20 -9.92
CA ASN A 50 13.92 1.39 -9.86
C ASN A 50 13.45 2.46 -10.85
N GLN A 51 14.22 3.53 -11.05
CA GLN A 51 13.93 4.55 -12.08
C GLN A 51 13.92 3.95 -13.47
N ASN A 52 14.96 3.20 -13.82
CA ASN A 52 15.08 2.53 -15.13
C ASN A 52 13.97 1.50 -15.33
N TYR A 53 13.63 0.74 -14.27
CA TYR A 53 12.53 -0.22 -14.34
C TYR A 53 11.19 0.47 -14.61
N LEU A 54 10.86 1.53 -13.85
CA LEU A 54 9.60 2.26 -14.04
C LEU A 54 9.55 2.94 -15.43
N SER A 55 10.68 3.49 -15.91
CA SER A 55 10.78 4.05 -17.26
C SER A 55 10.58 2.99 -18.35
N SER A 56 11.11 1.79 -18.15
CA SER A 56 11.02 0.69 -19.14
C SER A 56 9.59 0.16 -19.36
N ILE A 57 8.69 0.39 -18.40
CA ILE A 57 7.28 0.02 -18.51
C ILE A 57 6.38 1.18 -18.97
N GLY A 58 6.97 2.30 -19.40
CA GLY A 58 6.25 3.49 -19.85
C GLY A 58 5.97 4.53 -18.75
N GLY A 59 6.59 4.42 -17.58
CA GLY A 59 6.37 5.33 -16.45
C GLY A 59 5.19 4.93 -15.58
N ILE A 60 4.70 5.88 -14.78
CA ILE A 60 3.53 5.74 -13.94
C ILE A 60 2.56 6.90 -14.17
N ASP A 61 1.27 6.63 -14.12
CA ASP A 61 0.20 7.63 -14.25
C ASP A 61 -0.26 8.12 -12.88
N TRP A 62 -0.32 7.22 -11.91
CA TRP A 62 -0.75 7.50 -10.55
C TRP A 62 0.25 7.02 -9.51
N LEU A 63 0.50 7.87 -8.50
CA LEU A 63 1.18 7.52 -7.27
C LEU A 63 0.15 7.61 -6.12
N PHE A 64 -0.33 6.48 -5.64
CA PHE A 64 -1.17 6.43 -4.46
C PHE A 64 -0.31 6.29 -3.19
N LEU A 65 -0.51 7.19 -2.22
CA LEU A 65 0.17 7.17 -0.93
C LEU A 65 -0.78 6.65 0.15
N THR A 66 -0.47 5.49 0.70
CA THR A 66 -1.34 4.82 1.67
C THR A 66 -1.34 5.54 3.03
N HIS A 67 -0.31 6.27 3.38
CA HIS A 67 -0.17 7.01 4.63
C HIS A 67 1.06 7.94 4.59
N ARG A 68 1.12 8.89 5.51
CA ARG A 68 2.20 9.89 5.60
C ARG A 68 3.63 9.32 5.63
N GLY A 69 3.82 8.14 6.19
CA GLY A 69 5.15 7.50 6.26
C GLY A 69 5.59 6.86 4.94
N ALA A 70 4.74 6.84 3.92
CA ALA A 70 5.01 6.27 2.60
C ALA A 70 5.44 7.32 1.56
N ILE A 71 5.44 8.59 1.93
CA ILE A 71 5.71 9.74 1.04
C ILE A 71 7.08 9.62 0.35
N GLY A 72 8.13 9.20 1.09
CA GLY A 72 9.46 8.95 0.53
C GLY A 72 9.93 10.05 -0.44
N LYS A 73 10.16 9.66 -1.68
CA LYS A 73 10.62 10.51 -2.79
C LYS A 73 9.49 10.86 -3.77
N ALA A 74 8.28 11.10 -3.27
CA ALA A 74 7.11 11.40 -4.10
C ALA A 74 7.31 12.61 -5.03
N GLN A 75 8.03 13.63 -4.58
CA GLN A 75 8.34 14.81 -5.38
C GLN A 75 9.20 14.44 -6.60
N GLU A 76 10.27 13.72 -6.38
CA GLU A 76 11.18 13.30 -7.45
C GLU A 76 10.48 12.36 -8.44
N ILE A 77 9.61 11.49 -7.95
CA ILE A 77 8.80 10.58 -8.76
C ILE A 77 7.84 11.39 -9.65
N GLN A 78 7.10 12.36 -9.07
CA GLN A 78 6.20 13.21 -9.84
C GLN A 78 6.95 14.05 -10.88
N GLN A 79 8.09 14.63 -10.50
CA GLN A 79 8.91 15.41 -11.44
C GLN A 79 9.41 14.59 -12.62
N THR A 80 9.72 13.30 -12.40
CA THR A 80 10.22 12.41 -13.43
C THR A 80 9.14 11.92 -14.40
N PHE A 81 7.97 11.53 -13.87
CA PHE A 81 6.93 10.90 -14.68
C PHE A 81 5.73 11.80 -14.97
N GLY A 82 5.59 12.94 -14.30
CA GLY A 82 4.42 13.82 -14.42
C GLY A 82 3.14 13.22 -13.84
N CYS A 83 3.26 12.18 -13.00
CA CYS A 83 2.14 11.42 -12.47
C CYS A 83 1.24 12.26 -11.54
N GLU A 84 -0.02 11.87 -11.44
CA GLU A 84 -0.95 12.39 -10.42
C GLU A 84 -0.67 11.71 -9.07
N ILE A 85 -0.55 12.48 -7.99
CA ILE A 85 -0.41 11.93 -6.65
C ILE A 85 -1.79 11.89 -5.99
N LEU A 86 -2.20 10.71 -5.51
CA LEU A 86 -3.44 10.51 -4.76
C LEU A 86 -3.12 10.27 -3.29
N ILE A 87 -3.67 11.10 -2.41
CA ILE A 87 -3.48 11.01 -0.97
C ILE A 87 -4.76 11.43 -0.24
N GLN A 88 -5.01 10.84 0.94
CA GLN A 88 -6.14 11.24 1.77
C GLN A 88 -5.95 12.70 2.29
N GLU A 89 -7.02 13.50 2.29
CA GLU A 89 -6.98 14.93 2.53
C GLU A 89 -6.28 15.37 3.82
N GLN A 90 -6.38 14.55 4.89
CA GLN A 90 -5.76 14.88 6.19
C GLN A 90 -4.22 14.83 6.17
N GLU A 91 -3.63 14.29 5.12
CA GLU A 91 -2.16 14.20 4.99
C GLU A 91 -1.62 14.94 3.76
N ALA A 92 -2.48 15.55 2.95
CA ALA A 92 -2.10 16.32 1.76
C ALA A 92 -1.18 17.51 2.06
N TYR A 93 -1.30 18.12 3.25
CA TYR A 93 -0.45 19.23 3.70
C TYR A 93 1.04 18.86 3.78
N LEU A 94 1.38 17.57 3.77
CA LEU A 94 2.76 17.09 3.79
C LEU A 94 3.44 17.14 2.41
N LEU A 95 2.69 17.49 1.36
CA LEU A 95 3.14 17.58 -0.03
C LEU A 95 2.98 19.01 -0.58
N PRO A 96 3.58 20.03 0.08
CA PRO A 96 3.41 21.41 -0.33
C PRO A 96 4.00 21.63 -1.73
N GLY A 97 3.24 22.32 -2.60
CA GLY A 97 3.68 22.66 -3.96
C GLY A 97 3.62 21.51 -4.96
N LEU A 98 3.21 20.31 -4.58
CA LEU A 98 2.99 19.22 -5.52
C LEU A 98 1.53 19.23 -6.02
N LYS A 99 1.35 18.74 -7.24
CA LYS A 99 0.02 18.50 -7.78
C LYS A 99 -0.54 17.22 -7.17
N VAL A 100 -1.55 17.35 -6.30
CA VAL A 100 -2.16 16.24 -5.60
C VAL A 100 -3.66 16.22 -5.81
N THR A 101 -4.22 15.02 -6.00
CA THR A 101 -5.64 14.72 -5.90
C THR A 101 -5.92 14.21 -4.50
N THR A 102 -6.92 14.77 -3.84
CA THR A 102 -7.31 14.37 -2.49
C THR A 102 -8.69 13.73 -2.49
N PHE A 103 -8.95 12.91 -1.48
CA PHE A 103 -10.27 12.32 -1.26
C PHE A 103 -10.62 12.33 0.22
N HIS A 104 -11.91 12.23 0.52
CA HIS A 104 -12.43 12.26 1.90
C HIS A 104 -12.55 10.84 2.47
N LYS A 105 -13.52 10.05 2.00
CA LYS A 105 -13.78 8.68 2.49
C LYS A 105 -13.37 7.61 1.50
N GLU A 106 -13.70 7.82 0.23
CA GLU A 106 -13.44 6.88 -0.86
C GLU A 106 -13.06 7.62 -2.13
N PHE A 107 -12.31 6.94 -2.99
CA PHE A 107 -11.99 7.38 -4.34
C PHE A 107 -12.03 6.18 -5.27
N GLN A 108 -12.65 6.34 -6.44
CA GLN A 108 -12.69 5.31 -7.46
C GLN A 108 -11.72 5.66 -8.58
N LEU A 109 -10.82 4.73 -8.91
CA LEU A 109 -9.89 4.86 -10.01
C LEU A 109 -10.06 3.67 -10.96
N GLY A 110 -10.90 3.85 -12.01
CA GLY A 110 -11.35 2.71 -12.81
C GLY A 110 -12.05 1.68 -11.93
N ASP A 111 -11.57 0.43 -11.97
CA ASP A 111 -12.10 -0.66 -11.14
C ASP A 111 -11.49 -0.71 -9.72
N LEU A 112 -10.48 0.13 -9.45
CA LEU A 112 -9.84 0.15 -8.14
C LEU A 112 -10.60 1.05 -7.17
N ALA A 113 -10.77 0.58 -5.93
CA ALA A 113 -11.39 1.36 -4.86
C ALA A 113 -10.33 1.75 -3.81
N ILE A 114 -10.19 3.04 -3.56
CA ILE A 114 -9.36 3.58 -2.49
C ILE A 114 -10.28 3.89 -1.30
N ILE A 115 -9.96 3.34 -0.13
CA ILE A 115 -10.82 3.33 1.05
C ILE A 115 -10.06 3.98 2.19
N TRP A 116 -10.61 5.04 2.79
CA TRP A 116 -10.06 5.62 4.00
C TRP A 116 -10.20 4.66 5.18
N THR A 117 -9.07 4.30 5.77
CA THR A 117 -8.96 3.36 6.91
C THR A 117 -8.10 3.99 8.00
N PRO A 118 -8.61 5.03 8.70
CA PRO A 118 -7.84 5.74 9.70
C PRO A 118 -7.47 4.86 10.88
N GLY A 119 -6.32 5.16 11.51
CA GLY A 119 -5.88 4.47 12.71
C GLY A 119 -4.38 4.42 12.85
N HIS A 120 -3.65 3.85 11.88
CA HIS A 120 -2.19 3.95 11.84
C HIS A 120 -1.73 5.42 11.72
N SER A 121 -2.34 6.17 10.82
CA SER A 121 -2.24 7.63 10.72
C SER A 121 -3.62 8.23 10.41
N PRO A 122 -3.81 9.57 10.51
CA PRO A 122 -5.10 10.20 10.21
C PRO A 122 -5.61 9.90 8.81
N GLY A 123 -4.74 10.00 7.80
CA GLY A 123 -5.04 9.76 6.39
C GLY A 123 -4.76 8.34 5.91
N SER A 124 -4.50 7.38 6.81
CA SER A 124 -4.28 5.99 6.39
C SER A 124 -5.41 5.48 5.52
N SER A 125 -5.04 4.83 4.41
CA SER A 125 -5.98 4.35 3.40
C SER A 125 -5.48 3.07 2.76
N CYS A 126 -6.40 2.23 2.33
CA CYS A 126 -6.13 1.01 1.60
C CYS A 126 -6.57 1.16 0.14
N LEU A 127 -5.89 0.50 -0.79
CA LEU A 127 -6.33 0.35 -2.16
C LEU A 127 -6.79 -1.09 -2.38
N TYR A 128 -7.97 -1.26 -2.93
CA TYR A 128 -8.51 -2.55 -3.33
C TYR A 128 -8.48 -2.71 -4.85
N TYR A 129 -7.92 -3.82 -5.31
CA TYR A 129 -7.84 -4.24 -6.71
C TYR A 129 -8.65 -5.52 -6.88
N PRO A 130 -9.75 -5.53 -7.69
CA PRO A 130 -10.71 -6.63 -7.72
C PRO A 130 -10.23 -7.87 -8.46
N GLN A 131 -9.14 -7.79 -9.20
CA GLN A 131 -8.59 -8.92 -9.95
C GLN A 131 -7.97 -9.98 -9.02
N GLU A 132 -7.71 -11.18 -9.54
CA GLU A 132 -7.07 -12.28 -8.80
C GLU A 132 -7.85 -12.71 -7.53
N GLY A 133 -9.18 -12.51 -7.52
CA GLY A 133 -10.04 -12.77 -6.35
C GLY A 133 -9.97 -11.69 -5.27
N GLY A 134 -9.39 -10.54 -5.59
CA GLY A 134 -9.30 -9.36 -4.74
C GLY A 134 -8.00 -9.25 -3.95
N ILE A 135 -7.30 -8.13 -4.17
CA ILE A 135 -6.05 -7.78 -3.51
C ILE A 135 -6.23 -6.46 -2.76
N LEU A 136 -5.92 -6.44 -1.47
CA LEU A 136 -5.91 -5.23 -0.64
C LEU A 136 -4.47 -4.78 -0.38
N PHE A 137 -4.10 -3.60 -0.84
CA PHE A 137 -2.85 -2.94 -0.48
C PHE A 137 -3.11 -2.12 0.78
N SER A 138 -2.65 -2.64 1.91
CA SER A 138 -3.04 -2.14 3.23
C SER A 138 -2.10 -1.10 3.82
N GLY A 139 -1.03 -0.71 3.13
CA GLY A 139 -0.03 0.16 3.72
C GLY A 139 0.45 -0.39 5.06
N ARG A 140 0.42 0.44 6.10
CA ARG A 140 0.75 0.00 7.48
C ARG A 140 -0.49 -0.25 8.36
N HIS A 141 -1.68 -0.25 7.75
CA HIS A 141 -2.91 -0.47 8.49
C HIS A 141 -3.04 -1.93 8.98
N ILE A 142 -2.71 -2.89 8.11
CA ILE A 142 -2.64 -4.32 8.41
C ILE A 142 -1.27 -4.82 7.97
N LEU A 143 -0.52 -5.40 8.89
CA LEU A 143 0.83 -5.90 8.66
C LEU A 143 0.92 -7.39 9.02
N PRO A 144 1.88 -8.14 8.45
CA PRO A 144 2.13 -9.49 8.92
C PRO A 144 2.81 -9.45 10.30
N ASN A 145 2.36 -10.30 11.19
CA ASN A 145 3.06 -10.63 12.43
C ASN A 145 4.23 -11.60 12.16
N GLN A 146 4.90 -12.09 13.20
CA GLN A 146 6.05 -13.00 13.08
C GLN A 146 5.71 -14.34 12.41
N GLU A 147 4.47 -14.78 12.53
CA GLU A 147 3.92 -15.99 11.92
C GLU A 147 3.49 -15.76 10.45
N GLY A 148 3.51 -14.51 9.98
CA GLY A 148 3.05 -14.14 8.64
C GLY A 148 1.52 -13.99 8.54
N GLU A 149 0.82 -13.95 9.68
CA GLU A 149 -0.62 -13.70 9.73
C GLU A 149 -0.92 -12.19 9.76
N PRO A 150 -2.05 -11.74 9.15
CA PRO A 150 -2.42 -10.33 9.16
C PRO A 150 -2.77 -9.88 10.58
N ALA A 151 -2.25 -8.74 10.99
CA ALA A 151 -2.54 -8.15 12.29
C ALA A 151 -2.49 -6.62 12.24
N PRO A 152 -3.34 -5.92 13.01
CA PRO A 152 -3.08 -4.53 13.35
C PRO A 152 -1.93 -4.49 14.35
N LEU A 153 -0.97 -3.60 14.12
CA LEU A 153 0.15 -3.44 15.06
C LEU A 153 0.03 -2.10 15.79
N ARG A 154 -0.15 -2.16 17.11
CA ARG A 154 -0.10 -0.98 17.97
C ARG A 154 1.35 -0.61 18.24
N THR A 155 1.74 0.57 17.82
CA THR A 155 3.10 1.11 18.00
C THR A 155 3.01 2.52 18.57
N ALA A 156 4.13 3.07 19.02
CA ALA A 156 4.19 4.49 19.45
C ALA A 156 3.80 5.48 18.33
N LYS A 157 3.80 5.05 17.08
CA LYS A 157 3.39 5.85 15.90
C LYS A 157 1.93 5.67 15.51
N THR A 158 1.19 4.77 16.16
CA THR A 158 -0.24 4.55 15.89
C THR A 158 -1.01 5.77 16.34
N PHE A 159 -1.69 6.43 15.41
CA PHE A 159 -2.46 7.64 15.67
C PHE A 159 -3.65 7.38 16.60
N HIS A 160 -4.46 6.35 16.30
CA HIS A 160 -5.65 6.06 17.08
C HIS A 160 -6.01 4.57 16.99
N TRP A 161 -5.72 3.82 18.05
CA TRP A 161 -5.87 2.37 18.06
C TRP A 161 -7.30 1.90 17.78
N PHE A 162 -8.29 2.44 18.45
CA PHE A 162 -9.69 2.02 18.26
C PHE A 162 -10.22 2.32 16.86
N ARG A 163 -9.76 3.43 16.22
CA ARG A 163 -10.08 3.68 14.82
C ARG A 163 -9.43 2.66 13.89
N GLN A 164 -8.24 2.19 14.21
CA GLN A 164 -7.58 1.15 13.43
C GLN A 164 -8.38 -0.15 13.48
N LEU A 165 -8.87 -0.56 14.65
CA LEU A 165 -9.73 -1.74 14.80
C LEU A 165 -11.08 -1.56 14.07
N ALA A 166 -11.74 -0.41 14.24
CA ALA A 166 -12.98 -0.09 13.53
C ALA A 166 -12.81 -0.10 12.00
N SER A 167 -11.67 0.36 11.49
CA SER A 167 -11.37 0.32 10.06
C SER A 167 -11.13 -1.11 9.55
N ILE A 168 -10.60 -2.02 10.38
CA ILE A 168 -10.51 -3.44 10.02
C ILE A 168 -11.92 -4.05 9.96
N GLN A 169 -12.78 -3.71 10.91
CA GLN A 169 -14.19 -4.17 10.90
C GLN A 169 -14.90 -3.69 9.63
N LEU A 170 -14.71 -2.40 9.24
CA LEU A 170 -15.25 -1.86 7.99
C LEU A 170 -14.81 -2.67 6.77
N LEU A 171 -13.56 -3.10 6.71
CA LEU A 171 -13.05 -3.94 5.62
C LEU A 171 -13.69 -5.34 5.65
N LEU A 172 -13.89 -5.93 6.84
CA LEU A 172 -14.58 -7.22 6.99
C LEU A 172 -16.05 -7.14 6.59
N ASP A 173 -16.73 -6.03 6.88
CA ASP A 173 -18.12 -5.81 6.49
C ASP A 173 -18.29 -5.57 4.98
N ARG A 174 -17.24 -5.03 4.34
CA ARG A 174 -17.24 -4.69 2.92
C ARG A 174 -16.91 -5.86 2.02
N PHE A 175 -16.04 -6.76 2.44
CA PHE A 175 -15.52 -7.87 1.63
C PHE A 175 -16.03 -9.21 2.13
N THR A 176 -15.80 -10.23 1.30
CA THR A 176 -16.11 -11.64 1.61
C THR A 176 -14.89 -12.51 1.33
N GLN A 177 -15.01 -13.81 1.62
CA GLN A 177 -13.95 -14.75 1.32
C GLN A 177 -13.68 -14.86 -0.19
N GLU A 178 -14.69 -14.62 -1.02
CA GLU A 178 -14.59 -14.67 -2.49
C GLU A 178 -13.97 -13.40 -3.07
N THR A 179 -14.13 -12.26 -2.38
CA THR A 179 -13.72 -10.94 -2.88
C THR A 179 -12.46 -10.39 -2.22
N LEU A 180 -11.86 -11.08 -1.24
CA LEU A 180 -10.60 -10.66 -0.62
C LEU A 180 -9.67 -11.86 -0.38
N GLN A 181 -8.90 -12.21 -1.41
CA GLN A 181 -7.96 -13.34 -1.37
C GLN A 181 -6.58 -12.95 -0.86
N TYR A 182 -6.12 -11.71 -1.12
CA TYR A 182 -4.76 -11.31 -0.79
C TYR A 182 -4.70 -9.97 -0.07
N ILE A 183 -3.73 -9.84 0.85
CA ILE A 183 -3.28 -8.56 1.39
C ILE A 183 -1.82 -8.36 1.02
N CYS A 184 -1.51 -7.19 0.43
CA CYS A 184 -0.18 -6.69 0.13
C CYS A 184 0.19 -5.63 1.18
N PRO A 185 0.92 -6.00 2.25
CA PRO A 185 1.22 -5.10 3.36
C PRO A 185 2.37 -4.15 3.01
N GLY A 186 2.27 -2.88 3.42
CA GLY A 186 3.27 -1.84 3.16
C GLY A 186 4.54 -1.95 4.02
N ALA A 187 4.66 -2.94 4.91
CA ALA A 187 5.87 -3.19 5.69
C ALA A 187 5.90 -4.63 6.20
N ASN A 188 6.98 -5.00 6.93
CA ASN A 188 7.16 -6.30 7.58
C ASN A 188 7.12 -7.51 6.62
N THR A 189 7.26 -7.28 5.32
CA THR A 189 7.18 -8.33 4.29
C THR A 189 8.27 -9.41 4.45
N GLY A 190 9.28 -9.19 5.30
CA GLY A 190 10.26 -10.21 5.68
C GLY A 190 9.63 -11.40 6.39
N PHE A 191 8.58 -11.22 7.19
CA PHE A 191 7.86 -12.31 7.87
C PHE A 191 7.08 -13.20 6.89
N LEU A 192 6.80 -12.73 5.69
CA LEU A 192 6.19 -13.52 4.61
C LEU A 192 7.22 -14.38 3.87
N ARG A 193 8.47 -14.40 4.35
CA ARG A 193 9.59 -15.11 3.74
C ARG A 193 9.79 -14.66 2.28
N LYS A 194 9.65 -15.53 1.30
CA LYS A 194 9.79 -15.16 -0.12
C LYS A 194 8.50 -14.61 -0.74
N LYS A 195 7.36 -14.77 -0.07
CA LYS A 195 6.08 -14.21 -0.51
C LYS A 195 6.01 -12.73 -0.14
N LYS A 196 5.25 -11.95 -0.89
CA LYS A 196 5.05 -10.51 -0.64
C LYS A 196 3.59 -10.16 -0.37
N ALA A 197 2.74 -11.18 -0.31
CA ALA A 197 1.32 -11.07 -0.01
C ALA A 197 0.89 -12.15 0.99
N ILE A 198 -0.11 -11.83 1.79
CA ILE A 198 -0.80 -12.74 2.70
C ILE A 198 -1.97 -13.34 1.92
N ALA A 199 -1.96 -14.65 1.71
CA ALA A 199 -3.06 -15.37 1.06
C ALA A 199 -4.17 -15.73 2.05
N LEU A 200 -5.38 -16.05 1.53
CA LEU A 200 -6.59 -16.32 2.30
C LEU A 200 -6.93 -15.17 3.25
N ALA A 201 -6.80 -13.95 2.74
CA ALA A 201 -6.77 -12.73 3.51
C ALA A 201 -8.03 -12.53 4.37
N TYR A 202 -9.22 -12.62 3.75
CA TYR A 202 -10.49 -12.49 4.49
C TYR A 202 -10.61 -13.52 5.62
N LYS A 203 -10.36 -14.80 5.31
CA LYS A 203 -10.46 -15.89 6.29
C LYS A 203 -9.54 -15.70 7.49
N LYS A 204 -8.38 -15.09 7.27
CA LYS A 204 -7.41 -14.79 8.33
C LYS A 204 -7.80 -13.55 9.12
N LEU A 205 -8.24 -12.49 8.44
CA LEU A 205 -8.74 -11.27 9.10
C LEU A 205 -9.94 -11.55 9.99
N ALA A 206 -10.89 -12.36 9.53
CA ALA A 206 -12.09 -12.72 10.27
C ALA A 206 -11.82 -13.51 11.57
N ARG A 207 -10.60 -13.97 11.79
CA ARG A 207 -10.17 -14.63 13.04
C ARG A 207 -9.59 -13.68 14.08
N LEU A 208 -9.38 -12.41 13.70
CA LEU A 208 -8.84 -11.42 14.63
C LEU A 208 -9.88 -11.11 15.72
N ASP A 209 -9.43 -11.12 16.96
CA ASP A 209 -10.21 -10.57 18.06
C ASP A 209 -10.08 -9.05 18.08
N LEU A 210 -11.06 -8.36 17.51
CA LEU A 210 -11.10 -6.90 17.44
C LEU A 210 -11.72 -6.25 18.71
N SER A 211 -12.19 -7.06 19.67
CA SER A 211 -12.78 -6.57 20.92
C SER A 211 -11.74 -6.14 21.96
N ARG A 212 -10.52 -6.62 21.83
CA ARG A 212 -9.41 -6.33 22.74
C ARG A 212 -8.66 -5.09 22.29
N GLY A 213 -9.17 -3.91 22.64
CA GLY A 213 -8.54 -2.61 22.40
C GLY A 213 -7.67 -2.13 23.57
#